data_d7a2774cec81cffaf780d22c9b257ed4
#
_entry.id   d7a2774cec81cffaf780d22c9b257ed4
#
_cell.length_a   1.000
_cell.length_b   1.000
_cell.length_c   1.000
_cell.angle_alpha   90.00
_cell.angle_beta   90.00
_cell.angle_gamma   90.00
#
_symmetry.space_group_name_H-M   'P 1'
#
loop_
_entity.id
_entity.type
_entity.pdbx_description
1 polymer ?
#
loop_
_entity_poly.entity_id
_entity_poly.type
_entity_poly.pdbx_seq_one_letter_code
_entity_poly.pdbx_strand_id
1 'polypeptide(L)'
;RLLQAGLKPLSENKLTDTCLLARTHLRLSSNRLGNLAEFFKVNTKKMDKRGGWPAWWQGALRGDKKSIEKMAVYCKQDVQCLEEVYLKLRPVIPTKYLPVNQAIGDDSWTCPACGRHRKQHHGYYFSEKKRWRRSQCQSCGKWVRATKAEATVSGV
;
A
#
# COMPACT_ATOMS: atom_id res chain seq x y z
N ARG A 1 -18.51 -15.56 -4.50
CA ARG A 1 -19.16 -14.92 -5.66
C ARG A 1 -18.37 -15.10 -6.96
N LEU A 2 -17.02 -14.94 -6.96
CA LEU A 2 -16.20 -15.17 -8.17
C LEU A 2 -16.35 -16.59 -8.71
N LEU A 3 -16.26 -17.59 -7.83
CA LEU A 3 -16.46 -19.01 -8.19
C LEU A 3 -17.86 -19.29 -8.75
N GLN A 4 -18.90 -18.64 -8.20
CA GLN A 4 -20.27 -18.75 -8.71
C GLN A 4 -20.43 -18.17 -10.12
N ALA A 5 -19.60 -17.17 -10.46
CA ALA A 5 -19.52 -16.58 -11.79
C ALA A 5 -18.56 -17.31 -12.75
N GLY A 6 -18.03 -18.48 -12.36
CA GLY A 6 -17.07 -19.24 -13.16
C GLY A 6 -15.69 -18.60 -13.29
N LEU A 7 -15.41 -17.54 -12.51
CA LEU A 7 -14.12 -16.86 -12.51
C LEU A 7 -13.16 -17.55 -11.56
N LYS A 8 -11.89 -17.62 -11.96
CA LYS A 8 -10.84 -18.14 -11.07
C LYS A 8 -10.70 -17.22 -9.84
N PRO A 9 -10.58 -17.80 -8.63
CA PRO A 9 -10.31 -17.00 -7.44
C PRO A 9 -8.95 -16.30 -7.60
N LEU A 10 -8.82 -15.14 -6.99
CA LEU A 10 -7.55 -14.45 -6.83
C LEU A 10 -6.70 -15.22 -5.81
N SER A 11 -6.19 -16.40 -6.21
CA SER A 11 -5.32 -17.20 -5.36
C SER A 11 -3.96 -16.54 -5.24
N GLU A 12 -3.34 -16.67 -4.06
CA GLU A 12 -1.98 -16.25 -3.76
C GLU A 12 -1.68 -14.75 -3.81
N ASN A 13 -2.67 -13.89 -4.07
CA ASN A 13 -2.48 -12.46 -3.98
C ASN A 13 -2.44 -12.01 -2.53
N LYS A 14 -1.38 -11.31 -2.17
CA LYS A 14 -1.26 -10.69 -0.87
C LYS A 14 -2.25 -9.52 -0.77
N LEU A 15 -3.33 -9.74 -0.05
CA LEU A 15 -4.29 -8.69 0.23
C LEU A 15 -3.72 -7.71 1.25
N THR A 16 -3.83 -6.43 0.95
CA THR A 16 -3.39 -5.34 1.81
C THR A 16 -4.56 -4.40 2.07
N ASP A 17 -5.02 -4.34 3.31
CA ASP A 17 -6.05 -3.39 3.73
C ASP A 17 -5.40 -2.07 4.15
N THR A 18 -5.60 -1.03 3.36
CA THR A 18 -5.03 0.31 3.61
C THR A 18 -5.65 0.99 4.83
N CYS A 19 -6.92 0.72 5.14
CA CYS A 19 -7.58 1.25 6.34
C CYS A 19 -6.95 0.66 7.61
N LEU A 20 -6.72 -0.65 7.61
CA LEU A 20 -6.05 -1.34 8.72
C LEU A 20 -4.61 -0.87 8.88
N LEU A 21 -3.87 -0.73 7.78
CA LEU A 21 -2.51 -0.20 7.81
C LEU A 21 -2.46 1.23 8.34
N ALA A 22 -3.34 2.09 7.88
CA ALA A 22 -3.43 3.46 8.38
C ALA A 22 -3.74 3.49 9.88
N ARG A 23 -4.71 2.70 10.33
CA ARG A 23 -5.07 2.59 11.75
C ARG A 23 -3.90 2.15 12.62
N THR A 24 -3.10 1.21 12.14
CA THR A 24 -1.98 0.65 12.89
C THR A 24 -0.77 1.59 12.93
N HIS A 25 -0.53 2.35 11.86
CA HIS A 25 0.71 3.12 11.71
C HIS A 25 0.51 4.64 11.75
N LEU A 26 -0.71 5.13 11.60
CA LEU A 26 -1.05 6.54 11.69
C LEU A 26 -2.08 6.74 12.83
N ARG A 27 -1.79 7.65 13.70
CA ARG A 27 -2.71 8.00 14.82
C ARG A 27 -3.66 9.12 14.36
N LEU A 28 -4.55 8.78 13.42
CA LEU A 28 -5.54 9.71 12.89
C LEU A 28 -6.89 9.50 13.56
N SER A 29 -7.69 10.55 13.63
CA SER A 29 -9.08 10.51 14.13
C SER A 29 -10.00 9.65 13.26
N SER A 30 -9.69 9.56 11.96
CA SER A 30 -10.44 8.72 11.02
C SER A 30 -9.52 8.14 9.94
N ASN A 31 -9.67 6.84 9.66
CA ASN A 31 -8.89 6.13 8.64
C ASN A 31 -9.74 5.79 7.39
N ARG A 32 -10.88 6.47 7.21
CA ARG A 32 -11.70 6.35 5.99
C ARG A 32 -10.93 6.91 4.78
N LEU A 33 -11.16 6.36 3.60
CA LEU A 33 -10.45 6.76 2.38
C LEU A 33 -10.49 8.27 2.12
N GLY A 34 -11.63 8.92 2.32
CA GLY A 34 -11.75 10.38 2.16
C GLY A 34 -10.84 11.17 3.10
N ASN A 35 -10.78 10.79 4.39
CA ASN A 35 -9.91 11.42 5.37
C ASN A 35 -8.42 11.16 5.09
N LEU A 36 -8.07 9.95 4.63
CA LEU A 36 -6.71 9.64 4.22
C LEU A 36 -6.31 10.43 2.96
N ALA A 37 -7.22 10.58 2.01
CA ALA A 37 -7.01 11.36 0.80
C ALA A 37 -6.73 12.84 1.12
N GLU A 38 -7.48 13.40 2.06
CA GLU A 38 -7.29 14.77 2.55
C GLU A 38 -5.96 14.91 3.32
N PHE A 39 -5.69 14.00 4.26
CA PHE A 39 -4.46 13.99 5.05
C PHE A 39 -3.21 13.92 4.17
N PHE A 40 -3.20 13.04 3.17
CA PHE A 40 -2.08 12.88 2.25
C PHE A 40 -2.09 13.88 1.08
N LYS A 41 -3.10 14.73 0.99
CA LYS A 41 -3.27 15.72 -0.09
C LYS A 41 -3.14 15.06 -1.46
N VAL A 42 -3.90 13.98 -1.69
CA VAL A 42 -3.91 13.31 -2.99
C VAL A 42 -4.70 14.12 -4.01
N ASN A 43 -4.38 13.95 -5.30
CA ASN A 43 -5.02 14.71 -6.37
C ASN A 43 -6.46 14.25 -6.61
N THR A 44 -6.69 12.95 -6.58
CA THR A 44 -8.02 12.35 -6.78
C THR A 44 -8.85 12.51 -5.52
N LYS A 45 -9.87 13.37 -5.59
CA LYS A 45 -10.81 13.54 -4.47
C LYS A 45 -11.89 12.48 -4.51
N LYS A 46 -12.21 11.94 -3.34
CA LYS A 46 -13.38 11.09 -3.19
C LYS A 46 -14.65 11.93 -3.37
N MET A 47 -15.64 11.37 -4.08
CA MET A 47 -16.94 12.03 -4.25
C MET A 47 -17.59 12.24 -2.88
N ASP A 48 -18.02 13.47 -2.62
CA ASP A 48 -18.68 13.84 -1.36
C ASP A 48 -20.09 13.24 -1.30
N LYS A 49 -20.38 12.61 -0.17
CA LYS A 49 -21.68 11.98 0.11
C LYS A 49 -22.42 12.68 1.26
N ARG A 50 -22.08 13.92 1.57
CA ARG A 50 -22.73 14.67 2.68
C ARG A 50 -24.24 14.80 2.52
N GLY A 51 -24.77 14.63 1.31
CA GLY A 51 -26.21 14.57 0.99
C GLY A 51 -26.84 13.17 1.01
N GLY A 52 -26.12 12.14 1.52
CA GLY A 52 -26.60 10.76 1.50
C GLY A 52 -26.17 9.98 0.26
N TRP A 53 -26.81 8.81 0.06
CA TRP A 53 -26.55 8.00 -1.13
C TRP A 53 -27.17 8.66 -2.36
N PRO A 54 -26.41 8.86 -3.45
CA PRO A 54 -26.96 9.45 -4.67
C PRO A 54 -28.14 8.65 -5.22
N ALA A 55 -29.15 9.33 -5.77
CA ALA A 55 -30.35 8.69 -6.34
C ALA A 55 -30.01 7.66 -7.43
N TRP A 56 -28.90 7.87 -8.18
CA TRP A 56 -28.43 6.91 -9.17
C TRP A 56 -27.99 5.57 -8.59
N TRP A 57 -27.69 5.47 -7.29
CA TRP A 57 -27.38 4.20 -6.64
C TRP A 57 -28.57 3.24 -6.66
N GLN A 58 -29.76 3.76 -6.35
CA GLN A 58 -31.00 2.96 -6.44
C GLN A 58 -31.32 2.59 -7.90
N GLY A 59 -31.09 3.51 -8.84
CA GLY A 59 -31.23 3.24 -10.27
C GLY A 59 -30.32 2.08 -10.74
N ALA A 60 -29.06 2.09 -10.31
CA ALA A 60 -28.12 1.02 -10.62
C ALA A 60 -28.57 -0.35 -10.06
N LEU A 61 -29.11 -0.39 -8.84
CA LEU A 61 -29.68 -1.61 -8.25
C LEU A 61 -30.88 -2.16 -9.03
N ARG A 62 -31.61 -1.28 -9.72
CA ARG A 62 -32.77 -1.64 -10.59
C ARG A 62 -32.34 -1.98 -12.03
N GLY A 63 -31.04 -1.91 -12.36
CA GLY A 63 -30.53 -2.22 -13.69
C GLY A 63 -30.52 -1.06 -14.69
N ASP A 64 -30.79 0.21 -14.24
CA ASP A 64 -30.71 1.37 -15.12
C ASP A 64 -29.27 1.59 -15.62
N LYS A 65 -29.09 1.54 -16.94
CA LYS A 65 -27.76 1.65 -17.60
C LYS A 65 -27.03 2.95 -17.25
N LYS A 66 -27.70 4.08 -17.28
CA LYS A 66 -27.09 5.39 -16.96
C LYS A 66 -26.61 5.47 -15.52
N SER A 67 -27.37 4.87 -14.61
CA SER A 67 -27.00 4.78 -13.20
C SER A 67 -25.84 3.82 -12.96
N ILE A 68 -25.77 2.71 -13.69
CA ILE A 68 -24.64 1.76 -13.66
C ILE A 68 -23.36 2.42 -14.17
N GLU A 69 -23.43 3.19 -15.26
CA GLU A 69 -22.29 3.95 -15.77
C GLU A 69 -21.75 4.96 -14.74
N LYS A 70 -22.64 5.71 -14.08
CA LYS A 70 -22.25 6.63 -13.00
C LYS A 70 -21.60 5.89 -11.83
N MET A 71 -22.11 4.72 -11.47
CA MET A 71 -21.52 3.89 -10.43
C MET A 71 -20.13 3.36 -10.83
N ALA A 72 -19.95 2.98 -12.08
CA ALA A 72 -18.65 2.55 -12.59
C ALA A 72 -17.60 3.67 -12.53
N VAL A 73 -17.97 4.88 -12.93
CA VAL A 73 -17.12 6.08 -12.80
C VAL A 73 -16.75 6.34 -11.35
N TYR A 74 -17.73 6.28 -10.46
CA TYR A 74 -17.50 6.44 -9.03
C TYR A 74 -16.53 5.40 -8.47
N CYS A 75 -16.73 4.12 -8.79
CA CYS A 75 -15.84 3.04 -8.34
C CYS A 75 -14.41 3.21 -8.88
N LYS A 76 -14.28 3.59 -10.15
CA LYS A 76 -12.97 3.88 -10.77
C LYS A 76 -12.25 5.01 -10.02
N GLN A 77 -12.96 6.06 -9.67
CA GLN A 77 -12.40 7.19 -8.93
C GLN A 77 -11.98 6.81 -7.50
N ASP A 78 -12.78 5.97 -6.82
CA ASP A 78 -12.41 5.43 -5.49
C ASP A 78 -11.13 4.57 -5.59
N VAL A 79 -10.98 3.75 -6.64
CA VAL A 79 -9.77 2.93 -6.86
C VAL A 79 -8.54 3.82 -7.11
N GLN A 80 -8.64 4.83 -7.95
CA GLN A 80 -7.55 5.77 -8.21
C GLN A 80 -7.14 6.52 -6.94
N CYS A 81 -8.11 7.00 -6.17
CA CYS A 81 -7.86 7.64 -4.88
C CYS A 81 -7.15 6.68 -3.91
N LEU A 82 -7.59 5.42 -3.85
CA LEU A 82 -6.98 4.39 -3.01
C LEU A 82 -5.54 4.09 -3.40
N GLU A 83 -5.24 4.04 -4.69
CA GLU A 83 -3.88 3.86 -5.21
C GLU A 83 -2.96 5.01 -4.77
N GLU A 84 -3.37 6.25 -4.96
CA GLU A 84 -2.59 7.42 -4.55
C GLU A 84 -2.34 7.42 -3.03
N VAL A 85 -3.36 7.13 -2.22
CA VAL A 85 -3.24 7.00 -0.77
C VAL A 85 -2.27 5.90 -0.40
N TYR A 86 -2.37 4.72 -1.05
CA TYR A 86 -1.45 3.62 -0.80
C TYR A 86 0.00 3.97 -1.13
N LEU A 87 0.25 4.64 -2.26
CA LEU A 87 1.59 5.10 -2.64
C LEU A 87 2.18 6.06 -1.60
N LYS A 88 1.38 6.95 -1.05
CA LYS A 88 1.79 7.87 0.03
C LYS A 88 2.02 7.12 1.37
N LEU A 89 1.28 6.05 1.61
CA LEU A 89 1.38 5.25 2.83
C LEU A 89 2.62 4.32 2.82
N ARG A 90 3.08 3.87 1.65
CA ARG A 90 4.20 2.92 1.49
C ARG A 90 5.47 3.27 2.28
N PRO A 91 5.94 4.52 2.38
CA PRO A 91 7.12 4.86 3.15
C PRO A 91 7.00 4.57 4.65
N VAL A 92 5.80 4.64 5.22
CA VAL A 92 5.57 4.52 6.67
C VAL A 92 5.19 3.10 7.11
N ILE A 93 4.62 2.28 6.22
CA ILE A 93 4.22 0.91 6.56
C ILE A 93 5.40 -0.07 6.54
N PRO A 94 5.37 -1.14 7.34
CA PRO A 94 6.43 -2.15 7.34
C PRO A 94 6.62 -2.82 5.98
N THR A 95 7.87 -3.15 5.67
CA THR A 95 8.26 -3.76 4.37
C THR A 95 7.51 -5.05 4.05
N LYS A 96 7.09 -5.81 5.08
CA LYS A 96 6.30 -7.04 4.90
C LYS A 96 4.95 -6.84 4.21
N TYR A 97 4.42 -5.62 4.23
CA TYR A 97 3.14 -5.26 3.56
C TYR A 97 3.34 -4.61 2.19
N LEU A 98 4.59 -4.38 1.80
CA LEU A 98 4.90 -3.85 0.48
C LEU A 98 4.96 -4.98 -0.55
N PRO A 99 4.67 -4.69 -1.83
CA PRO A 99 4.93 -5.67 -2.88
C PRO A 99 6.40 -6.03 -2.82
N VAL A 100 6.68 -7.31 -2.73
CA VAL A 100 8.04 -7.82 -2.76
C VAL A 100 8.51 -7.75 -4.19
N ASN A 101 8.92 -6.60 -4.63
CA ASN A 101 9.81 -6.51 -5.77
C ASN A 101 11.18 -6.88 -5.25
N GLN A 102 11.43 -8.09 -5.32
CA GLN A 102 12.56 -8.94 -5.09
C GLN A 102 13.71 -8.61 -6.01
N ALA A 103 13.99 -7.44 -6.19
CA ALA A 103 15.28 -7.09 -6.70
C ALA A 103 16.31 -7.27 -5.60
N ILE A 104 16.63 -8.50 -5.36
CA ILE A 104 17.53 -8.87 -4.32
C ILE A 104 18.70 -9.65 -4.94
N GLY A 105 19.20 -9.09 -6.01
CA GLY A 105 20.58 -9.23 -6.38
C GLY A 105 21.30 -8.01 -5.79
N ASP A 106 22.49 -8.20 -5.29
CA ASP A 106 23.27 -7.17 -4.58
C ASP A 106 23.54 -5.92 -5.42
N ASP A 107 23.46 -6.00 -6.75
CA ASP A 107 23.79 -4.94 -7.69
C ASP A 107 22.58 -4.08 -8.14
N SER A 108 21.36 -4.49 -7.84
CA SER A 108 20.15 -3.79 -8.26
C SER A 108 19.17 -3.52 -7.12
N TRP A 109 19.66 -2.91 -6.03
CA TRP A 109 18.78 -2.56 -4.93
C TRP A 109 17.70 -1.57 -5.36
N THR A 110 16.47 -1.95 -5.18
CA THR A 110 15.30 -1.11 -5.42
C THR A 110 14.55 -0.89 -4.11
N CYS A 111 14.23 0.36 -3.80
CA CYS A 111 13.44 0.66 -2.60
C CYS A 111 12.04 0.06 -2.71
N PRO A 112 11.61 -0.83 -1.79
CA PRO A 112 10.28 -1.45 -1.86
C PRO A 112 9.15 -0.45 -1.66
N ALA A 113 9.42 0.73 -1.10
CA ALA A 113 8.42 1.75 -0.90
C ALA A 113 8.23 2.67 -2.11
N CYS A 114 9.29 3.18 -2.72
CA CYS A 114 9.19 4.18 -3.77
C CYS A 114 9.79 3.77 -5.13
N GLY A 115 10.37 2.56 -5.23
CA GLY A 115 10.96 2.06 -6.47
C GLY A 115 12.30 2.68 -6.87
N ARG A 116 12.83 3.65 -6.11
CA ARG A 116 14.10 4.30 -6.44
C ARG A 116 15.32 3.49 -5.95
N HIS A 117 16.48 3.73 -6.58
CA HIS A 117 17.69 2.93 -6.35
C HIS A 117 18.73 3.58 -5.41
N ARG A 118 18.45 4.77 -4.87
CA ARG A 118 19.39 5.49 -4.01
C ARG A 118 19.26 5.03 -2.56
N LYS A 119 20.30 4.38 -2.04
CA LYS A 119 20.37 3.95 -0.64
C LYS A 119 21.62 4.50 0.05
N GLN A 120 21.53 4.68 1.35
CA GLN A 120 22.67 4.91 2.22
C GLN A 120 22.72 3.80 3.26
N HIS A 121 23.89 3.25 3.49
CA HIS A 121 24.10 2.22 4.51
C HIS A 121 24.23 2.88 5.88
N HIS A 122 23.57 2.28 6.87
CA HIS A 122 23.58 2.74 8.26
C HIS A 122 23.80 1.57 9.21
N GLY A 123 24.95 0.90 9.06
CA GLY A 123 25.35 -0.20 9.93
C GLY A 123 24.47 -1.42 9.80
N TYR A 124 24.23 -2.08 10.93
CA TYR A 124 23.60 -3.39 10.97
C TYR A 124 22.42 -3.44 11.92
N TYR A 125 21.50 -4.33 11.62
CA TYR A 125 20.50 -4.83 12.55
C TYR A 125 21.01 -6.17 13.07
N PHE A 126 21.01 -6.35 14.38
CA PHE A 126 21.52 -7.54 15.07
C PHE A 126 20.38 -8.35 15.67
N SER A 127 20.53 -9.66 15.63
CA SER A 127 19.87 -10.61 16.52
C SER A 127 20.95 -11.48 17.18
N GLU A 128 20.58 -12.38 18.09
CA GLU A 128 21.53 -13.20 18.86
C GLU A 128 22.60 -13.91 18.00
N LYS A 129 22.24 -14.38 16.81
CA LYS A 129 23.11 -15.21 15.96
C LYS A 129 23.37 -14.65 14.56
N LYS A 130 22.75 -13.53 14.21
CA LYS A 130 22.78 -13.01 12.82
C LYS A 130 22.78 -11.50 12.81
N ARG A 131 23.42 -10.93 11.80
CA ARG A 131 23.35 -9.50 11.48
C ARG A 131 22.88 -9.29 10.06
N TRP A 132 22.22 -8.19 9.80
CA TRP A 132 21.75 -7.80 8.48
C TRP A 132 22.17 -6.34 8.21
N ARG A 133 22.70 -6.09 7.04
CA ARG A 133 22.94 -4.69 6.62
C ARG A 133 21.65 -3.90 6.65
N ARG A 134 21.71 -2.72 7.25
CA ARG A 134 20.62 -1.78 7.34
C ARG A 134 20.89 -0.59 6.43
N SER A 135 19.90 -0.20 5.64
CA SER A 135 20.01 0.90 4.69
C SER A 135 18.78 1.79 4.78
N GLN A 136 18.96 3.06 4.47
CA GLN A 136 17.87 4.02 4.32
C GLN A 136 17.78 4.47 2.86
N CYS A 137 16.57 4.52 2.32
CA CYS A 137 16.33 5.11 1.01
C CYS A 137 16.47 6.64 1.10
N GLN A 138 17.38 7.21 0.31
CA GLN A 138 17.59 8.66 0.28
C GLN A 138 16.45 9.44 -0.36
N SER A 139 15.53 8.76 -1.05
CA SER A 139 14.42 9.41 -1.74
C SER A 139 13.15 9.52 -0.89
N CYS A 140 12.83 8.48 -0.10
CA CYS A 140 11.60 8.45 0.70
C CYS A 140 11.83 8.19 2.18
N GLY A 141 13.08 8.08 2.63
CA GLY A 141 13.43 7.86 4.03
C GLY A 141 13.16 6.43 4.54
N LYS A 142 12.65 5.51 3.71
CA LYS A 142 12.33 4.16 4.14
C LYS A 142 13.54 3.40 4.63
N TRP A 143 13.46 2.83 5.83
CA TRP A 143 14.44 1.92 6.37
C TRP A 143 14.20 0.48 5.87
N VAL A 144 15.25 -0.14 5.39
CA VAL A 144 15.23 -1.50 4.85
C VAL A 144 16.43 -2.27 5.38
N ARG A 145 16.24 -3.54 5.70
CA ARG A 145 17.33 -4.46 6.00
C ARG A 145 17.56 -5.40 4.83
N ALA A 146 18.79 -5.85 4.64
CA ALA A 146 19.13 -6.87 3.67
C ALA A 146 18.35 -8.16 3.95
N THR A 147 18.04 -8.92 2.91
CA THR A 147 17.35 -10.21 3.03
C THR A 147 18.31 -11.31 3.47
N LYS A 148 19.55 -11.26 2.98
CA LYS A 148 20.61 -12.17 3.41
C LYS A 148 21.19 -11.70 4.74
N ALA A 149 21.20 -12.58 5.73
CA ALA A 149 21.92 -12.38 6.96
C ALA A 149 23.40 -12.68 6.75
N GLU A 150 24.24 -11.90 7.42
CA GLU A 150 25.66 -12.24 7.59
C GLU A 150 25.77 -12.97 8.94
N ALA A 151 26.61 -14.02 9.02
CA ALA A 151 26.92 -14.65 10.30
C ALA A 151 27.57 -13.60 11.22
N THR A 152 27.12 -13.50 12.46
CA THR A 152 27.91 -12.82 13.47
C THR A 152 29.11 -13.72 13.71
N VAL A 153 30.29 -13.22 13.45
CA VAL A 153 31.52 -13.89 13.87
C VAL A 153 31.45 -13.97 15.40
N SER A 154 31.12 -15.14 15.93
CA SER A 154 31.31 -15.45 17.32
C SER A 154 32.82 -15.55 17.49
N GLY A 155 33.42 -14.47 17.91
CA GLY A 155 34.83 -14.36 18.14
C GLY A 155 35.05 -13.62 19.44
N VAL A 156 35.56 -14.39 20.36
CA VAL A 156 36.28 -14.19 21.60
C VAL A 156 35.43 -14.30 22.83
#